data_298dc4bdb0287b1eaf8a24026bae2338
#
_entry.id   298dc4bdb0287b1eaf8a24026bae2338
#
_cell.length_a   1.000
_cell.length_b   1.000
_cell.length_c   1.000
_cell.angle_alpha   90.00
_cell.angle_beta   90.00
_cell.angle_gamma   90.00
#
_symmetry.space_group_name_H-M   'P 1'
#
loop_
_entity.id
_entity.type
_entity.pdbx_description
1 polymer ?
#
loop_
_entity_poly.entity_id
_entity_poly.type
_entity_poly.pdbx_seq_one_letter_code
_entity_poly.pdbx_strand_id
1 'polypeptide(L)'
;MVINYDGFLSSWELQQNALIEMREERFSFMMDVIEETHPEVNRILDAGCGPASFSVRLAERFKDARIYSIDYDPVLLKLAKSNASIYGSRVKILEYDLKGNAWAKDLADEGFDAIVSTTALHWIPRNNLSNVYENFYKLLKDGGIFMDGDHFRSNTDSVDLHDMYSKIRNNISALNISRDKAMNWEEWWEYILNSGVFREELMERSKRYASGSHDQNVSLEEHIDLLKHTGFSSTGVIWQYLDNRVLFARK
;
A
#
# COMPACT_ATOMS: atom_id res chain seq x y z
N MET A 1 21.45 -14.01 19.11
CA MET A 1 21.74 -14.10 17.65
C MET A 1 20.92 -13.00 16.97
N VAL A 2 21.55 -12.08 16.24
CA VAL A 2 20.81 -11.07 15.48
C VAL A 2 20.26 -11.76 14.22
N ILE A 3 18.94 -11.72 14.05
CA ILE A 3 18.29 -12.33 12.88
C ILE A 3 18.49 -11.35 11.70
N ASN A 4 19.01 -11.85 10.59
CA ASN A 4 19.08 -11.10 9.34
C ASN A 4 17.77 -11.32 8.57
N TYR A 5 17.06 -10.23 8.26
CA TYR A 5 15.79 -10.24 7.53
C TYR A 5 15.94 -10.01 6.02
N ASP A 6 17.16 -9.77 5.51
CA ASP A 6 17.39 -9.38 4.11
C ASP A 6 16.85 -10.41 3.10
N GLY A 7 17.00 -11.71 3.42
CA GLY A 7 16.47 -12.77 2.56
C GLY A 7 14.94 -12.76 2.45
N PHE A 8 14.23 -12.44 3.54
CA PHE A 8 12.78 -12.32 3.55
C PHE A 8 12.32 -11.07 2.80
N LEU A 9 13.00 -9.94 2.99
CA LEU A 9 12.71 -8.70 2.27
C LEU A 9 12.97 -8.85 0.77
N SER A 10 14.11 -9.42 0.38
CA SER A 10 14.44 -9.66 -1.02
C SER A 10 13.44 -10.60 -1.70
N SER A 11 13.04 -11.68 -1.01
CA SER A 11 12.02 -12.60 -1.54
C SER A 11 10.65 -11.95 -1.68
N TRP A 12 10.28 -11.05 -0.77
CA TRP A 12 9.06 -10.24 -0.90
C TRP A 12 9.12 -9.31 -2.10
N GLU A 13 10.21 -8.57 -2.28
CA GLU A 13 10.36 -7.67 -3.42
C GLU A 13 10.28 -8.42 -4.77
N LEU A 14 10.96 -9.56 -4.87
CA LEU A 14 10.89 -10.41 -6.07
C LEU A 14 9.47 -10.89 -6.34
N GLN A 15 8.78 -11.38 -5.31
CA GLN A 15 7.39 -11.83 -5.42
C GLN A 15 6.47 -10.70 -5.87
N GLN A 16 6.54 -9.53 -5.21
CA GLN A 16 5.66 -8.42 -5.52
C GLN A 16 5.91 -7.86 -6.94
N ASN A 17 7.17 -7.81 -7.37
CA ASN A 17 7.52 -7.40 -8.73
C ASN A 17 7.08 -8.43 -9.79
N ALA A 18 6.96 -9.71 -9.41
CA ALA A 18 6.42 -10.72 -10.30
C ALA A 18 4.88 -10.70 -10.38
N LEU A 19 4.20 -10.33 -9.28
CA LEU A 19 2.73 -10.36 -9.18
C LEU A 19 2.06 -9.06 -9.61
N ILE A 20 2.75 -7.91 -9.48
CA ILE A 20 2.20 -6.58 -9.74
C ILE A 20 2.92 -5.98 -10.93
N GLU A 21 2.21 -5.86 -12.04
CA GLU A 21 2.74 -5.31 -13.28
C GLU A 21 3.11 -3.84 -13.11
N MET A 22 4.24 -3.42 -13.67
CA MET A 22 4.69 -2.03 -13.66
C MET A 22 4.77 -1.44 -12.24
N ARG A 23 5.09 -2.28 -11.23
CA ARG A 23 5.10 -1.85 -9.81
C ARG A 23 6.10 -0.73 -9.55
N GLU A 24 7.32 -0.85 -10.04
CA GLU A 24 8.36 0.16 -9.84
C GLU A 24 8.06 1.45 -10.61
N GLU A 25 7.52 1.34 -11.82
CA GLU A 25 7.07 2.48 -12.62
C GLU A 25 5.91 3.22 -11.93
N ARG A 26 4.97 2.47 -11.34
CA ARG A 26 3.89 3.04 -10.55
C ARG A 26 4.42 3.79 -9.32
N PHE A 27 5.37 3.22 -8.59
CA PHE A 27 6.02 3.88 -7.46
C PHE A 27 6.74 5.16 -7.89
N SER A 28 7.53 5.07 -8.98
CA SER A 28 8.22 6.24 -9.53
C SER A 28 7.25 7.33 -9.91
N PHE A 29 6.18 7.00 -10.63
CA PHE A 29 5.16 7.95 -11.03
C PHE A 29 4.48 8.61 -9.82
N MET A 30 4.13 7.85 -8.78
CA MET A 30 3.52 8.41 -7.56
C MET A 30 4.49 9.38 -6.87
N MET A 31 5.80 9.07 -6.83
CA MET A 31 6.80 9.97 -6.28
C MET A 31 6.97 11.24 -7.12
N ASP A 32 6.94 11.15 -8.45
CA ASP A 32 6.99 12.29 -9.36
C ASP A 32 5.79 13.23 -9.14
N VAL A 33 4.59 12.68 -8.91
CA VAL A 33 3.40 13.49 -8.59
C VAL A 33 3.56 14.20 -7.24
N ILE A 34 4.13 13.55 -6.22
CA ILE A 34 4.42 14.21 -4.93
C ILE A 34 5.41 15.35 -5.13
N GLU A 35 6.49 15.13 -5.84
CA GLU A 35 7.51 16.14 -6.10
C GLU A 35 6.97 17.36 -6.86
N GLU A 36 6.16 17.12 -7.89
CA GLU A 36 5.53 18.18 -8.69
C GLU A 36 4.51 19.00 -7.89
N THR A 37 3.71 18.33 -7.03
CA THR A 37 2.66 18.99 -6.27
C THR A 37 3.15 19.60 -4.96
N HIS A 38 4.19 19.04 -4.37
CA HIS A 38 4.77 19.42 -3.08
C HIS A 38 6.31 19.39 -3.15
N PRO A 39 6.97 20.35 -3.84
CA PRO A 39 8.45 20.37 -3.99
C PRO A 39 9.18 20.36 -2.64
N GLU A 40 8.55 20.89 -1.59
CA GLU A 40 9.10 20.91 -0.23
C GLU A 40 8.27 19.99 0.68
N VAL A 41 8.03 18.75 0.25
CA VAL A 41 7.28 17.78 1.03
C VAL A 41 7.97 17.49 2.37
N ASN A 42 7.21 17.59 3.46
CA ASN A 42 7.73 17.39 4.81
C ASN A 42 7.24 16.13 5.49
N ARG A 43 5.99 15.72 5.23
CA ARG A 43 5.39 14.54 5.87
C ARG A 43 4.55 13.77 4.88
N ILE A 44 4.85 12.47 4.80
CA ILE A 44 4.11 11.51 3.96
C ILE A 44 3.60 10.38 4.86
N LEU A 45 2.34 10.00 4.68
CA LEU A 45 1.76 8.80 5.29
C LEU A 45 1.66 7.69 4.23
N ASP A 46 2.25 6.53 4.50
CA ASP A 46 2.11 5.30 3.73
C ASP A 46 1.14 4.37 4.48
N ALA A 47 -0.09 4.26 3.96
CA ALA A 47 -1.19 3.56 4.59
C ALA A 47 -1.34 2.14 4.04
N GLY A 48 -1.07 1.14 4.87
CA GLY A 48 -0.95 -0.26 4.46
C GLY A 48 0.43 -0.55 3.88
N CYS A 49 1.48 -0.14 4.61
CA CYS A 49 2.85 -0.13 4.10
C CYS A 49 3.47 -1.51 3.87
N GLY A 50 2.84 -2.59 4.36
CA GLY A 50 3.43 -3.92 4.33
C GLY A 50 4.80 -3.96 4.99
N PRO A 51 5.84 -4.54 4.36
CA PRO A 51 7.21 -4.50 4.87
C PRO A 51 7.94 -3.18 4.57
N ALA A 52 7.20 -2.09 4.38
CA ALA A 52 7.68 -0.73 4.09
C ALA A 52 8.39 -0.58 2.73
N SER A 53 8.00 -1.36 1.73
CA SER A 53 8.62 -1.32 0.40
C SER A 53 8.52 0.06 -0.26
N PHE A 54 7.35 0.70 -0.23
CA PHE A 54 7.19 2.05 -0.76
C PHE A 54 7.74 3.10 0.19
N SER A 55 7.56 2.93 1.50
CA SER A 55 8.10 3.84 2.53
C SER A 55 9.60 4.09 2.40
N VAL A 56 10.40 3.04 2.14
CA VAL A 56 11.85 3.19 1.99
C VAL A 56 12.22 3.94 0.71
N ARG A 57 11.49 3.70 -0.39
CA ARG A 57 11.66 4.45 -1.66
C ARG A 57 11.30 5.93 -1.50
N LEU A 58 10.23 6.22 -0.76
CA LEU A 58 9.86 7.59 -0.38
C LEU A 58 10.96 8.25 0.44
N ALA A 59 11.52 7.55 1.43
CA ALA A 59 12.60 8.06 2.25
C ALA A 59 13.92 8.27 1.48
N GLU A 60 14.16 7.49 0.43
CA GLU A 60 15.30 7.67 -0.49
C GLU A 60 15.13 8.88 -1.40
N ARG A 61 13.93 9.08 -1.94
CA ARG A 61 13.63 10.21 -2.84
C ARG A 61 13.52 11.53 -2.08
N PHE A 62 12.81 11.56 -0.96
CA PHE A 62 12.51 12.75 -0.17
C PHE A 62 13.31 12.77 1.12
N LYS A 63 14.60 13.17 1.03
CA LYS A 63 15.58 13.02 2.13
C LYS A 63 15.25 13.85 3.37
N ASP A 64 14.51 14.95 3.21
CA ASP A 64 14.12 15.83 4.30
C ASP A 64 12.73 15.49 4.87
N ALA A 65 11.95 14.64 4.19
CA ALA A 65 10.63 14.25 4.63
C ALA A 65 10.68 13.21 5.76
N ARG A 66 9.64 13.25 6.60
CA ARG A 66 9.31 12.19 7.55
C ARG A 66 8.23 11.30 6.96
N ILE A 67 8.47 10.00 6.98
CA ILE A 67 7.55 9.00 6.48
C ILE A 67 6.91 8.30 7.67
N TYR A 68 5.59 8.31 7.72
CA TYR A 68 4.79 7.56 8.68
C TYR A 68 4.18 6.38 7.94
N SER A 69 4.43 5.18 8.43
CA SER A 69 4.09 3.94 7.73
C SER A 69 3.20 3.10 8.63
N ILE A 70 1.96 2.89 8.21
CA ILE A 70 0.97 2.15 9.00
C ILE A 70 0.73 0.79 8.36
N ASP A 71 0.72 -0.26 9.18
CA ASP A 71 0.23 -1.57 8.81
C ASP A 71 -0.40 -2.28 10.02
N TYR A 72 -1.11 -3.39 9.76
CA TYR A 72 -1.75 -4.21 10.79
C TYR A 72 -1.19 -5.63 10.87
N ASP A 73 -0.48 -6.10 9.83
CA ASP A 73 0.06 -7.45 9.80
C ASP A 73 1.34 -7.56 10.64
N PRO A 74 1.37 -8.40 11.69
CA PRO A 74 2.52 -8.47 12.60
C PRO A 74 3.80 -8.95 11.94
N VAL A 75 3.71 -9.85 10.94
CA VAL A 75 4.86 -10.37 10.19
C VAL A 75 5.44 -9.26 9.31
N LEU A 76 4.58 -8.57 8.56
CA LEU A 76 5.01 -7.49 7.69
C LEU A 76 5.56 -6.31 8.48
N LEU A 77 4.96 -5.95 9.62
CA LEU A 77 5.49 -4.94 10.53
C LEU A 77 6.87 -5.27 11.08
N LYS A 78 7.15 -6.54 11.38
CA LYS A 78 8.49 -6.96 11.82
C LYS A 78 9.52 -6.77 10.71
N LEU A 79 9.17 -7.12 9.48
CA LEU A 79 9.99 -6.86 8.30
C LEU A 79 10.14 -5.36 8.03
N ALA A 80 9.07 -4.57 8.14
CA ALA A 80 9.09 -3.13 7.96
C ALA A 80 10.05 -2.43 8.92
N LYS A 81 10.03 -2.81 10.21
CA LYS A 81 10.96 -2.28 11.22
C LYS A 81 12.42 -2.55 10.86
N SER A 82 12.71 -3.72 10.30
CA SER A 82 14.07 -4.05 9.81
C SER A 82 14.42 -3.24 8.57
N ASN A 83 13.53 -3.21 7.57
CA ASN A 83 13.73 -2.52 6.30
C ASN A 83 13.96 -1.01 6.48
N ALA A 84 13.18 -0.40 7.36
CA ALA A 84 13.26 1.04 7.63
C ALA A 84 14.38 1.44 8.62
N SER A 85 15.07 0.49 9.23
CA SER A 85 15.99 0.74 10.35
C SER A 85 17.12 1.71 10.02
N ILE A 86 17.61 1.71 8.78
CA ILE A 86 18.69 2.59 8.32
C ILE A 86 18.29 4.08 8.25
N TYR A 87 16.99 4.36 8.18
CA TYR A 87 16.46 5.74 8.11
C TYR A 87 16.21 6.36 9.49
N GLY A 88 16.40 5.59 10.56
CA GLY A 88 16.22 6.05 11.94
C GLY A 88 14.85 6.66 12.19
N SER A 89 14.80 7.84 12.80
CA SER A 89 13.54 8.52 13.14
C SER A 89 12.80 9.13 11.95
N ARG A 90 13.40 9.14 10.75
CA ARG A 90 12.74 9.66 9.54
C ARG A 90 11.62 8.74 9.04
N VAL A 91 11.74 7.43 9.26
CA VAL A 91 10.68 6.47 8.91
C VAL A 91 10.14 5.85 10.19
N LYS A 92 8.89 6.16 10.51
CA LYS A 92 8.18 5.64 11.68
C LYS A 92 7.24 4.51 11.28
N ILE A 93 7.50 3.31 11.75
CA ILE A 93 6.61 2.15 11.54
C ILE A 93 5.60 2.10 12.69
N LEU A 94 4.33 2.18 12.35
CA LEU A 94 3.21 2.27 13.26
C LEU A 94 2.26 1.09 13.08
N GLU A 95 1.84 0.49 14.17
CA GLU A 95 0.96 -0.67 14.19
C GLU A 95 -0.48 -0.23 14.46
N TYR A 96 -1.32 -0.18 13.44
CA TYR A 96 -2.74 0.17 13.54
C TYR A 96 -3.57 -0.56 12.50
N ASP A 97 -4.81 -0.89 12.88
CA ASP A 97 -5.86 -1.29 11.92
C ASP A 97 -6.50 -0.02 11.33
N LEU A 98 -6.36 0.17 10.03
CA LEU A 98 -6.95 1.29 9.30
C LEU A 98 -8.48 1.34 9.40
N LYS A 99 -9.14 0.22 9.68
CA LYS A 99 -10.60 0.16 9.90
C LYS A 99 -11.05 0.89 11.16
N GLY A 100 -10.14 1.08 12.12
CA GLY A 100 -10.39 1.85 13.34
C GLY A 100 -10.04 3.32 13.19
N ASN A 101 -10.18 4.08 14.29
CA ASN A 101 -9.90 5.52 14.33
C ASN A 101 -8.71 5.91 15.24
N ALA A 102 -8.06 4.94 15.89
CA ALA A 102 -6.98 5.22 16.83
C ALA A 102 -5.79 5.90 16.12
N TRP A 103 -5.38 5.37 14.98
CA TRP A 103 -4.29 5.93 14.19
C TRP A 103 -4.52 7.39 13.79
N ALA A 104 -5.75 7.72 13.39
CA ALA A 104 -6.08 9.10 12.98
C ALA A 104 -6.06 10.07 14.15
N LYS A 105 -6.45 9.63 15.36
CA LYS A 105 -6.37 10.43 16.57
C LYS A 105 -4.94 10.69 17.00
N ASP A 106 -4.10 9.65 16.94
CA ASP A 106 -2.71 9.73 17.37
C ASP A 106 -1.84 10.54 16.37
N LEU A 107 -2.29 10.67 15.12
CA LEU A 107 -1.64 11.46 14.08
C LEU A 107 -2.31 12.82 13.80
N ALA A 108 -3.32 13.22 14.56
CA ALA A 108 -4.14 14.41 14.28
C ALA A 108 -3.33 15.71 14.15
N ASP A 109 -2.26 15.86 14.93
CA ASP A 109 -1.43 17.07 14.96
C ASP A 109 -0.28 17.06 13.97
N GLU A 110 -0.09 15.96 13.22
CA GLU A 110 1.06 15.85 12.31
C GLU A 110 0.90 16.68 11.03
N GLY A 111 -0.26 16.64 10.38
CA GLY A 111 -0.54 17.33 9.12
C GLY A 111 0.33 16.85 7.97
N PHE A 112 -0.26 16.07 7.04
CA PHE A 112 0.46 15.43 5.94
C PHE A 112 0.35 16.25 4.65
N ASP A 113 1.44 16.31 3.88
CA ASP A 113 1.47 16.88 2.53
C ASP A 113 0.93 15.85 1.53
N ALA A 114 1.26 14.57 1.73
CA ALA A 114 0.77 13.46 0.92
C ALA A 114 0.40 12.25 1.79
N ILE A 115 -0.65 11.57 1.40
CA ILE A 115 -1.01 10.23 1.89
C ILE A 115 -1.00 9.30 0.70
N VAL A 116 -0.32 8.17 0.81
CA VAL A 116 -0.23 7.16 -0.23
C VAL A 116 -0.67 5.80 0.30
N SER A 117 -1.20 4.98 -0.58
CA SER A 117 -1.47 3.57 -0.34
C SER A 117 -1.13 2.77 -1.58
N THR A 118 -0.67 1.54 -1.41
CA THR A 118 -0.39 0.66 -2.56
C THR A 118 -0.79 -0.77 -2.23
N THR A 119 -1.71 -1.33 -3.04
CA THR A 119 -2.19 -2.72 -2.91
C THR A 119 -2.61 -3.10 -1.48
N ALA A 120 -3.31 -2.19 -0.80
CA ALA A 120 -3.70 -2.37 0.59
C ALA A 120 -5.17 -2.06 0.88
N LEU A 121 -5.74 -1.02 0.27
CA LEU A 121 -7.11 -0.61 0.62
C LEU A 121 -8.18 -1.57 0.10
N HIS A 122 -7.87 -2.42 -0.87
CA HIS A 122 -8.79 -3.48 -1.34
C HIS A 122 -9.12 -4.53 -0.25
N TRP A 123 -8.34 -4.61 0.84
CA TRP A 123 -8.66 -5.44 2.01
C TRP A 123 -9.65 -4.78 2.97
N ILE A 124 -10.00 -3.51 2.76
CA ILE A 124 -10.87 -2.76 3.67
C ILE A 124 -12.31 -2.84 3.18
N PRO A 125 -13.24 -3.32 4.03
CA PRO A 125 -14.65 -3.35 3.67
C PRO A 125 -15.18 -1.97 3.29
N ARG A 126 -16.07 -1.90 2.29
CA ARG A 126 -16.67 -0.67 1.77
C ARG A 126 -17.17 0.26 2.89
N ASN A 127 -17.82 -0.31 3.90
CA ASN A 127 -18.35 0.46 5.04
C ASN A 127 -17.25 1.16 5.86
N ASN A 128 -16.03 0.62 5.86
CA ASN A 128 -14.89 1.20 6.55
C ASN A 128 -14.11 2.18 5.67
N LEU A 129 -14.13 2.03 4.34
CA LEU A 129 -13.42 2.93 3.41
C LEU A 129 -13.87 4.38 3.54
N SER A 130 -15.17 4.65 3.72
CA SER A 130 -15.66 6.01 3.96
C SER A 130 -14.97 6.65 5.15
N ASN A 131 -14.90 5.93 6.29
CA ASN A 131 -14.22 6.40 7.48
C ASN A 131 -12.70 6.58 7.28
N VAL A 132 -12.06 5.69 6.51
CA VAL A 132 -10.64 5.81 6.17
C VAL A 132 -10.39 7.10 5.37
N TYR A 133 -11.20 7.37 4.34
CA TYR A 133 -11.07 8.58 3.52
C TYR A 133 -11.38 9.86 4.29
N GLU A 134 -12.37 9.84 5.19
CA GLU A 134 -12.61 10.96 6.10
C GLU A 134 -11.40 11.25 7.00
N ASN A 135 -10.75 10.21 7.51
CA ASN A 135 -9.54 10.36 8.30
C ASN A 135 -8.37 10.88 7.46
N PHE A 136 -8.19 10.37 6.23
CA PHE A 136 -7.17 10.91 5.31
C PHE A 136 -7.41 12.39 5.03
N TYR A 137 -8.65 12.78 4.74
CA TYR A 137 -9.00 14.18 4.50
C TYR A 137 -8.67 15.07 5.69
N LYS A 138 -9.00 14.64 6.92
CA LYS A 138 -8.70 15.38 8.15
C LYS A 138 -7.21 15.54 8.40
N LEU A 139 -6.43 14.51 8.14
CA LEU A 139 -4.97 14.47 8.35
C LEU A 139 -4.17 15.22 7.28
N LEU A 140 -4.70 15.36 6.08
CA LEU A 140 -4.06 16.14 5.02
C LEU A 140 -4.11 17.63 5.34
N LYS A 141 -3.02 18.33 5.04
CA LYS A 141 -3.01 19.80 4.97
C LYS A 141 -3.91 20.29 3.84
N ASP A 142 -4.27 21.56 3.84
CA ASP A 142 -4.95 22.19 2.71
C ASP A 142 -4.05 22.12 1.46
N GLY A 143 -4.61 21.66 0.35
CA GLY A 143 -3.89 21.36 -0.89
C GLY A 143 -3.14 20.03 -0.88
N GLY A 144 -3.12 19.29 0.23
CA GLY A 144 -2.51 17.97 0.34
C GLY A 144 -3.18 16.94 -0.55
N ILE A 145 -2.45 15.89 -0.91
CA ILE A 145 -2.91 14.88 -1.88
C ILE A 145 -3.01 13.49 -1.26
N PHE A 146 -3.95 12.72 -1.78
CA PHE A 146 -4.05 11.28 -1.55
C PHE A 146 -3.87 10.54 -2.87
N MET A 147 -3.12 9.45 -2.85
CA MET A 147 -2.98 8.53 -3.99
C MET A 147 -3.10 7.08 -3.53
N ASP A 148 -3.83 6.29 -4.31
CA ASP A 148 -3.94 4.83 -4.13
C ASP A 148 -3.56 4.11 -5.42
N GLY A 149 -2.49 3.33 -5.36
CA GLY A 149 -2.02 2.50 -6.46
C GLY A 149 -2.48 1.06 -6.28
N ASP A 150 -3.53 0.65 -7.00
CA ASP A 150 -4.12 -0.69 -6.85
C ASP A 150 -4.70 -1.23 -8.16
N HIS A 151 -5.15 -2.49 -8.13
CA HIS A 151 -5.97 -3.06 -9.19
C HIS A 151 -7.43 -2.68 -8.95
N PHE A 152 -7.91 -1.70 -9.70
CA PHE A 152 -9.28 -1.22 -9.58
C PHE A 152 -10.14 -1.78 -10.71
N ARG A 153 -11.15 -2.54 -10.35
CA ARG A 153 -12.22 -2.89 -11.27
C ARG A 153 -13.08 -1.67 -11.54
N SER A 154 -13.34 -1.36 -12.82
CA SER A 154 -14.23 -0.26 -13.22
C SER A 154 -15.57 -0.83 -13.69
N ASN A 155 -16.67 -0.20 -13.28
CA ASN A 155 -18.01 -0.56 -13.73
C ASN A 155 -18.28 -0.13 -15.19
N THR A 156 -17.40 0.72 -15.74
CA THR A 156 -17.46 1.14 -17.17
C THR A 156 -16.73 0.17 -18.08
N ASP A 157 -15.87 -0.70 -17.54
CA ASP A 157 -15.20 -1.73 -18.32
C ASP A 157 -16.18 -2.86 -18.64
N SER A 158 -16.19 -3.34 -19.88
CA SER A 158 -16.99 -4.51 -20.25
C SER A 158 -16.42 -5.78 -19.61
N VAL A 159 -17.25 -6.82 -19.52
CA VAL A 159 -16.82 -8.14 -19.02
C VAL A 159 -15.63 -8.66 -19.83
N ASP A 160 -15.66 -8.47 -21.16
CA ASP A 160 -14.56 -8.91 -22.05
C ASP A 160 -13.24 -8.18 -21.75
N LEU A 161 -13.28 -6.89 -21.38
CA LEU A 161 -12.08 -6.14 -20.96
C LEU A 161 -11.52 -6.69 -19.65
N HIS A 162 -12.36 -6.95 -18.66
CA HIS A 162 -11.92 -7.57 -17.40
C HIS A 162 -11.26 -8.92 -17.61
N ASP A 163 -11.88 -9.77 -18.44
CA ASP A 163 -11.32 -11.08 -18.78
C ASP A 163 -9.99 -10.96 -19.50
N MET A 164 -9.88 -10.00 -20.42
CA MET A 164 -8.63 -9.72 -21.15
C MET A 164 -7.54 -9.23 -20.18
N TYR A 165 -7.84 -8.27 -19.31
CA TYR A 165 -6.87 -7.76 -18.31
C TYR A 165 -6.38 -8.89 -17.41
N SER A 166 -7.29 -9.69 -16.87
CA SER A 166 -6.96 -10.82 -16.00
C SER A 166 -6.05 -11.86 -16.72
N LYS A 167 -6.35 -12.18 -17.98
CA LYS A 167 -5.53 -13.11 -18.78
C LYS A 167 -4.13 -12.55 -19.02
N ILE A 168 -4.01 -11.28 -19.42
CA ILE A 168 -2.71 -10.63 -19.67
C ILE A 168 -1.91 -10.58 -18.37
N ARG A 169 -2.50 -10.15 -17.27
CA ARG A 169 -1.87 -10.09 -15.95
C ARG A 169 -1.36 -11.45 -15.49
N ASN A 170 -2.19 -12.48 -15.58
CA ASN A 170 -1.80 -13.84 -15.19
C ASN A 170 -0.64 -14.37 -16.04
N ASN A 171 -0.62 -14.07 -17.35
CA ASN A 171 0.48 -14.45 -18.23
C ASN A 171 1.78 -13.71 -17.86
N ILE A 172 1.71 -12.40 -17.60
CA ILE A 172 2.86 -11.60 -17.18
C ILE A 172 3.40 -12.13 -15.86
N SER A 173 2.54 -12.35 -14.86
CA SER A 173 2.92 -12.88 -13.56
C SER A 173 3.58 -14.25 -13.67
N ALA A 174 3.00 -15.18 -14.44
CA ALA A 174 3.58 -16.51 -14.66
C ALA A 174 4.97 -16.44 -15.33
N LEU A 175 5.14 -15.57 -16.32
CA LEU A 175 6.43 -15.34 -16.97
C LEU A 175 7.47 -14.75 -16.01
N ASN A 176 7.08 -13.75 -15.20
CA ASN A 176 7.96 -13.12 -14.24
C ASN A 176 8.38 -14.10 -13.13
N ILE A 177 7.43 -14.85 -12.55
CA ILE A 177 7.72 -15.90 -11.56
C ILE A 177 8.74 -16.89 -12.12
N SER A 178 8.53 -17.37 -13.35
CA SER A 178 9.44 -18.33 -13.99
C SER A 178 10.82 -17.74 -14.28
N ARG A 179 10.88 -16.50 -14.80
CA ARG A 179 12.13 -15.80 -15.16
C ARG A 179 12.97 -15.49 -13.94
N ASP A 180 12.35 -14.93 -12.91
CA ASP A 180 13.03 -14.38 -11.74
C ASP A 180 13.13 -15.39 -10.61
N LYS A 181 12.56 -16.59 -10.78
CA LYS A 181 12.43 -17.64 -9.75
C LYS A 181 11.79 -17.11 -8.48
N ALA A 182 10.82 -16.20 -8.64
CA ALA A 182 10.06 -15.65 -7.56
C ALA A 182 9.08 -16.69 -6.98
N MET A 183 8.79 -16.58 -5.71
CA MET A 183 7.71 -17.33 -5.07
C MET A 183 6.37 -16.71 -5.47
N ASN A 184 5.32 -17.52 -5.60
CA ASN A 184 3.96 -17.00 -5.61
C ASN A 184 3.53 -16.61 -4.19
N TRP A 185 2.28 -16.14 -4.03
CA TRP A 185 1.78 -15.66 -2.74
C TRP A 185 1.76 -16.75 -1.66
N GLU A 186 1.26 -17.94 -1.99
CA GLU A 186 1.16 -19.08 -1.08
C GLU A 186 2.54 -19.60 -0.70
N GLU A 187 3.44 -19.75 -1.66
CA GLU A 187 4.82 -20.19 -1.45
C GLU A 187 5.60 -19.25 -0.53
N TRP A 188 5.38 -17.94 -0.66
CA TRP A 188 6.04 -16.98 0.22
C TRP A 188 5.55 -17.09 1.67
N TRP A 189 4.25 -17.25 1.89
CA TRP A 189 3.73 -17.47 3.24
C TRP A 189 4.17 -18.82 3.83
N GLU A 190 4.28 -19.86 3.03
CA GLU A 190 4.89 -21.14 3.46
C GLU A 190 6.36 -20.98 3.84
N TYR A 191 7.13 -20.20 3.08
CA TYR A 191 8.52 -19.89 3.40
C TYR A 191 8.62 -19.15 4.74
N ILE A 192 7.77 -18.16 5.01
CA ILE A 192 7.68 -17.48 6.30
C ILE A 192 7.35 -18.47 7.43
N LEU A 193 6.33 -19.30 7.25
CA LEU A 193 5.89 -20.30 8.24
C LEU A 193 7.00 -21.29 8.57
N ASN A 194 7.66 -21.83 7.56
CA ASN A 194 8.69 -22.86 7.71
C ASN A 194 10.03 -22.31 8.22
N SER A 195 10.25 -21.01 8.18
CA SER A 195 11.47 -20.37 8.66
C SER A 195 11.68 -20.50 10.18
N GLY A 196 10.57 -20.62 10.93
CA GLY A 196 10.58 -20.62 12.40
C GLY A 196 10.93 -19.27 13.04
N VAL A 197 11.19 -18.22 12.24
CA VAL A 197 11.61 -16.89 12.70
C VAL A 197 10.43 -16.05 13.23
N PHE A 198 9.24 -16.23 12.66
CA PHE A 198 8.07 -15.39 12.90
C PHE A 198 6.97 -16.06 13.73
N ARG A 199 7.35 -16.96 14.67
CA ARG A 199 6.37 -17.77 15.42
C ARG A 199 5.35 -16.93 16.19
N GLU A 200 5.80 -15.90 16.89
CA GLU A 200 4.94 -15.03 17.68
C GLU A 200 4.04 -14.18 16.76
N GLU A 201 4.62 -13.62 15.71
CA GLU A 201 3.90 -12.80 14.75
C GLU A 201 2.85 -13.62 13.97
N LEU A 202 3.16 -14.85 13.60
CA LEU A 202 2.21 -15.76 12.93
C LEU A 202 1.05 -16.16 13.86
N MET A 203 1.32 -16.38 15.15
CA MET A 203 0.26 -16.63 16.14
C MET A 203 -0.65 -15.42 16.29
N GLU A 204 -0.09 -14.22 16.35
CA GLU A 204 -0.87 -12.98 16.43
C GLU A 204 -1.65 -12.73 15.15
N ARG A 205 -1.02 -12.91 14.00
CA ARG A 205 -1.64 -12.80 12.67
C ARG A 205 -2.86 -13.72 12.55
N SER A 206 -2.75 -14.97 13.00
CA SER A 206 -3.86 -15.92 12.95
C SER A 206 -5.08 -15.48 13.76
N LYS A 207 -4.88 -14.75 14.86
CA LYS A 207 -5.97 -14.17 15.65
C LYS A 207 -6.61 -12.97 14.93
N ARG A 208 -5.77 -12.07 14.36
CA ARG A 208 -6.24 -10.85 13.68
C ARG A 208 -7.06 -11.15 12.43
N TYR A 209 -6.72 -12.20 11.72
CA TYR A 209 -7.39 -12.62 10.48
C TYR A 209 -8.27 -13.86 10.62
N ALA A 210 -8.67 -14.22 11.85
CA ALA A 210 -9.51 -15.39 12.12
C ALA A 210 -10.86 -15.39 11.38
N SER A 211 -11.41 -14.20 11.07
CA SER A 211 -12.64 -14.04 10.29
C SER A 211 -12.44 -14.12 8.77
N GLY A 212 -11.20 -14.37 8.33
CA GLY A 212 -10.80 -14.27 6.93
C GLY A 212 -10.57 -12.83 6.49
N SER A 213 -9.74 -12.67 5.48
CA SER A 213 -9.58 -11.42 4.74
C SER A 213 -9.91 -11.72 3.28
N HIS A 214 -10.81 -10.97 2.70
CA HIS A 214 -11.20 -11.12 1.30
C HIS A 214 -11.12 -9.75 0.63
N ASP A 215 -10.68 -9.74 -0.62
CA ASP A 215 -10.84 -8.58 -1.48
C ASP A 215 -12.31 -8.15 -1.48
N GLN A 216 -12.55 -6.89 -1.19
CA GLN A 216 -13.91 -6.36 -1.01
C GLN A 216 -14.57 -5.96 -2.34
N ASN A 217 -13.85 -6.08 -3.46
CA ASN A 217 -14.35 -5.77 -4.81
C ASN A 217 -15.07 -4.42 -4.92
N VAL A 218 -14.58 -3.40 -4.22
CA VAL A 218 -15.10 -2.03 -4.36
C VAL A 218 -14.63 -1.48 -5.71
N SER A 219 -15.56 -0.99 -6.52
CA SER A 219 -15.23 -0.48 -7.85
C SER A 219 -14.51 0.87 -7.80
N LEU A 220 -13.78 1.20 -8.88
CA LEU A 220 -13.12 2.49 -9.04
C LEU A 220 -14.08 3.66 -8.84
N GLU A 221 -15.28 3.55 -9.41
CA GLU A 221 -16.31 4.59 -9.32
C GLU A 221 -16.79 4.76 -7.88
N GLU A 222 -16.94 3.68 -7.12
CA GLU A 222 -17.29 3.75 -5.70
C GLU A 222 -16.19 4.42 -4.89
N HIS A 223 -14.91 4.14 -5.16
CA HIS A 223 -13.78 4.85 -4.53
C HIS A 223 -13.83 6.35 -4.84
N ILE A 224 -14.02 6.72 -6.11
CA ILE A 224 -14.13 8.13 -6.55
C ILE A 224 -15.31 8.83 -5.87
N ASP A 225 -16.45 8.16 -5.79
CA ASP A 225 -17.66 8.73 -5.17
C ASP A 225 -17.46 8.93 -3.65
N LEU A 226 -16.86 7.96 -2.96
CA LEU A 226 -16.53 8.09 -1.54
C LEU A 226 -15.58 9.27 -1.29
N LEU A 227 -14.54 9.44 -2.11
CA LEU A 227 -13.60 10.57 -2.00
C LEU A 227 -14.30 11.91 -2.22
N LYS A 228 -15.16 12.02 -3.25
CA LYS A 228 -15.95 13.24 -3.51
C LYS A 228 -16.89 13.56 -2.33
N HIS A 229 -17.59 12.57 -1.81
CA HIS A 229 -18.49 12.76 -0.66
C HIS A 229 -17.74 13.18 0.61
N THR A 230 -16.49 12.76 0.75
CA THR A 230 -15.61 13.19 1.87
C THR A 230 -15.20 14.67 1.75
N GLY A 231 -15.22 15.24 0.55
CA GLY A 231 -14.90 16.65 0.30
C GLY A 231 -13.62 16.90 -0.52
N PHE A 232 -13.00 15.86 -1.06
CA PHE A 232 -11.85 16.03 -1.96
C PHE A 232 -12.27 16.80 -3.22
N SER A 233 -11.51 17.84 -3.56
CA SER A 233 -11.84 18.80 -4.63
C SER A 233 -11.55 18.27 -6.04
N SER A 234 -10.54 17.42 -6.20
CA SER A 234 -10.13 16.83 -7.48
C SER A 234 -9.91 15.33 -7.27
N THR A 235 -10.63 14.52 -8.05
CA THR A 235 -10.51 13.07 -7.95
C THR A 235 -10.48 12.46 -9.35
N GLY A 236 -9.64 11.46 -9.56
CA GLY A 236 -9.58 10.74 -10.84
C GLY A 236 -8.39 9.79 -10.93
N VAL A 237 -8.34 9.03 -12.01
CA VAL A 237 -7.20 8.18 -12.36
C VAL A 237 -6.17 9.02 -13.09
N ILE A 238 -4.93 8.98 -12.61
CA ILE A 238 -3.82 9.75 -13.18
C ILE A 238 -2.76 8.87 -13.86
N TRP A 239 -2.80 7.56 -13.64
CA TRP A 239 -1.96 6.56 -14.29
C TRP A 239 -2.70 5.24 -14.39
N GLN A 240 -2.46 4.50 -15.48
CA GLN A 240 -3.10 3.21 -15.70
C GLN A 240 -2.25 2.29 -16.56
N TYR A 241 -2.17 1.02 -16.14
CA TYR A 241 -1.72 -0.10 -16.96
C TYR A 241 -2.68 -1.28 -16.71
N LEU A 242 -3.48 -1.66 -17.69
CA LEU A 242 -4.62 -2.58 -17.54
C LEU A 242 -5.59 -2.08 -16.45
N ASP A 243 -5.86 -2.90 -15.43
CA ASP A 243 -6.62 -2.55 -14.24
C ASP A 243 -5.76 -2.05 -13.07
N ASN A 244 -4.43 -2.08 -13.21
CA ASN A 244 -3.51 -1.44 -12.29
C ASN A 244 -3.54 0.08 -12.51
N ARG A 245 -4.06 0.83 -11.54
CA ARG A 245 -4.35 2.27 -11.67
C ARG A 245 -3.81 3.03 -10.47
N VAL A 246 -3.52 4.30 -10.65
CA VAL A 246 -3.29 5.25 -9.56
C VAL A 246 -4.48 6.19 -9.49
N LEU A 247 -5.27 6.03 -8.43
CA LEU A 247 -6.34 6.94 -8.05
C LEU A 247 -5.73 8.12 -7.30
N PHE A 248 -6.15 9.33 -7.66
CA PHE A 248 -5.68 10.58 -7.09
C PHE A 248 -6.85 11.36 -6.49
N ALA A 249 -6.59 12.04 -5.37
CA ALA A 249 -7.51 13.01 -4.79
C ALA A 249 -6.73 14.17 -4.14
N ARG A 250 -7.28 15.40 -4.20
CA ARG A 250 -6.71 16.59 -3.57
C ARG A 250 -7.71 17.20 -2.59
N LYS A 251 -7.21 17.57 -1.40
CA LYS A 251 -7.96 18.33 -0.40
C LYS A 251 -8.07 19.81 -0.75
#